data_a0efe59cf7594a10d07eac8c69cc8fcf
#
_entry.id   a0efe59cf7594a10d07eac8c69cc8fcf
#
_cell.length_a   1.000
_cell.length_b   1.000
_cell.length_c   1.000
_cell.angle_alpha   90.00
_cell.angle_beta   90.00
_cell.angle_gamma   90.00
#
_symmetry.space_group_name_H-M   'P 1'
#
loop_
_entity.id
_entity.type
_entity.pdbx_description
1 polymer ?
#
loop_
_entity_poly.entity_id
_entity_poly.type
_entity_poly.pdbx_seq_one_letter_code
_entity_poly.pdbx_strand_id
1 'polypeptide(L)'
;RSLCARALGLTPGGLIPSDAGHWERTGEFFAAALDPAFDYEDGNVPDDADPIWWKGIKGVFLTLKFAFGAMSLAVPTALVLGFLGSSAWWPEPCGRRTRVLLRSVYLVSRLFMSVIRSIHELIWALLFLSAMGVSPLAGMIALALPFSGTLGKVFSEIIDEEARDAAQ
;
A
#
# COMPACT_ATOMS: atom_id res chain seq x y z
N ARG A 1 -35.69 0.31 -2.26
CA ARG A 1 -34.46 1.10 -2.00
C ARG A 1 -34.49 1.83 -0.66
N SER A 2 -35.66 2.26 -0.16
CA SER A 2 -35.82 2.97 1.12
C SER A 2 -35.70 2.08 2.38
N LEU A 3 -36.01 0.79 2.28
CA LEU A 3 -35.94 -0.16 3.39
C LEU A 3 -34.52 -0.52 3.83
N CYS A 4 -33.58 -0.64 2.88
CA CYS A 4 -32.17 -0.90 3.19
C CYS A 4 -31.50 0.30 3.89
N ALA A 5 -31.82 1.53 3.49
CA ALA A 5 -31.27 2.73 4.13
C ALA A 5 -31.73 2.86 5.59
N ARG A 6 -33.00 2.49 5.89
CA ARG A 6 -33.52 2.45 7.26
C ARG A 6 -32.91 1.35 8.13
N ALA A 7 -32.67 0.18 7.54
CA ALA A 7 -32.04 -0.95 8.25
C ALA A 7 -30.57 -0.68 8.62
N LEU A 8 -29.89 0.15 7.83
CA LEU A 8 -28.50 0.58 8.06
C LEU A 8 -28.40 1.87 8.88
N GLY A 9 -29.51 2.44 9.35
CA GLY A 9 -29.52 3.70 10.12
C GLY A 9 -29.08 4.93 9.30
N LEU A 10 -29.01 4.80 7.97
CA LEU A 10 -28.64 5.89 7.06
C LEU A 10 -29.83 6.84 6.85
N THR A 11 -30.26 7.49 7.90
CA THR A 11 -31.18 8.62 7.80
C THR A 11 -30.35 9.90 7.63
N PRO A 12 -30.87 10.93 6.92
CA PRO A 12 -30.17 12.22 6.82
C PRO A 12 -29.84 12.82 8.19
N GLY A 13 -30.65 12.56 9.22
CA GLY A 13 -30.39 12.94 10.61
C GLY A 13 -29.32 12.08 11.30
N GLY A 14 -29.06 10.85 10.84
CA GLY A 14 -28.02 9.98 11.40
C GLY A 14 -26.63 10.21 10.79
N LEU A 15 -26.54 10.96 9.69
CA LEU A 15 -25.27 11.35 9.08
C LEU A 15 -24.67 12.63 9.71
N ILE A 16 -25.51 13.41 10.39
CA ILE A 16 -25.05 14.61 11.09
C ILE A 16 -25.07 14.27 12.57
N PRO A 17 -23.96 14.41 13.30
CA PRO A 17 -23.93 14.22 14.73
C PRO A 17 -24.93 15.20 15.37
N SER A 18 -26.06 14.68 15.86
CA SER A 18 -27.15 15.51 16.41
C SER A 18 -26.90 15.87 17.86
N ASP A 19 -26.01 15.17 18.55
CA ASP A 19 -25.71 15.41 19.94
C ASP A 19 -24.67 16.52 20.11
N ALA A 20 -24.97 17.50 20.93
CA ALA A 20 -24.06 18.61 21.26
C ALA A 20 -22.68 18.12 21.73
N GLY A 21 -22.63 16.97 22.42
CA GLY A 21 -21.38 16.34 22.85
C GLY A 21 -20.46 15.83 21.74
N HIS A 22 -20.98 15.61 20.53
CA HIS A 22 -20.10 15.23 19.40
C HIS A 22 -19.32 16.43 18.86
N TRP A 23 -19.95 17.58 18.81
CA TRP A 23 -19.28 18.82 18.38
C TRP A 23 -18.29 19.33 19.40
N GLU A 24 -18.58 19.14 20.67
CA GLU A 24 -17.68 19.46 21.78
C GLU A 24 -16.41 18.59 21.70
N ARG A 25 -16.54 17.25 21.59
CA ARG A 25 -15.41 16.32 21.39
C ARG A 25 -14.63 16.60 20.11
N THR A 26 -15.33 16.96 19.04
CA THR A 26 -14.67 17.34 17.78
C THR A 26 -13.86 18.63 17.97
N GLY A 27 -14.41 19.60 18.68
CA GLY A 27 -13.71 20.84 19.03
C GLY A 27 -12.48 20.58 19.91
N GLU A 28 -12.63 19.75 20.93
CA GLU A 28 -11.52 19.33 21.81
C GLU A 28 -10.42 18.60 21.04
N PHE A 29 -10.82 17.70 20.11
CA PHE A 29 -9.85 17.00 19.25
C PHE A 29 -9.02 17.96 18.40
N PHE A 30 -9.68 18.94 17.76
CA PHE A 30 -8.96 19.94 16.96
C PHE A 30 -8.16 20.91 17.80
N ALA A 31 -8.64 21.29 19.00
CA ALA A 31 -7.89 22.11 19.93
C ALA A 31 -6.61 21.38 20.41
N ALA A 32 -6.75 20.11 20.80
CA ALA A 32 -5.60 19.27 21.18
C ALA A 32 -4.61 19.03 20.01
N ALA A 33 -5.11 18.94 18.76
CA ALA A 33 -4.26 18.82 17.60
C ALA A 33 -3.41 20.08 17.32
N LEU A 34 -3.88 21.26 17.74
CA LEU A 34 -3.16 22.53 17.62
C LEU A 34 -2.20 22.80 18.79
N ASP A 35 -2.34 22.05 19.87
CA ASP A 35 -1.46 22.11 21.04
C ASP A 35 -0.76 20.75 21.23
N PRO A 36 0.26 20.45 20.42
CA PRO A 36 0.94 19.17 20.49
C PRO A 36 1.72 19.05 21.81
N ALA A 37 1.44 17.98 22.55
CA ALA A 37 2.21 17.65 23.76
C ALA A 37 3.65 17.31 23.38
N PHE A 38 4.57 18.18 23.66
CA PHE A 38 6.01 17.95 23.47
C PHE A 38 6.65 17.20 24.63
N ASP A 39 5.93 17.08 25.73
CA ASP A 39 6.36 16.39 26.94
C ASP A 39 5.31 15.40 27.41
N TYR A 40 5.69 14.49 28.31
CA TYR A 40 4.77 13.50 28.85
C TYR A 40 3.80 14.15 29.84
N GLU A 41 2.52 13.97 29.63
CA GLU A 41 1.48 14.43 30.56
C GLU A 41 1.24 13.47 31.73
N ASP A 42 1.73 12.21 31.62
CA ASP A 42 1.56 11.17 32.63
C ASP A 42 2.70 11.20 33.64
N GLY A 43 2.35 11.38 34.93
CA GLY A 43 3.31 11.39 36.04
C GLY A 43 3.96 10.04 36.36
N ASN A 44 3.56 8.94 35.67
CA ASN A 44 4.17 7.61 35.84
C ASN A 44 5.34 7.34 34.88
N VAL A 45 5.75 8.33 34.09
CA VAL A 45 6.88 8.19 33.17
C VAL A 45 8.18 8.33 33.96
N PRO A 46 9.15 7.40 33.82
CA PRO A 46 10.46 7.53 34.46
C PRO A 46 11.18 8.83 34.04
N ASP A 47 11.86 9.48 34.99
CA ASP A 47 12.58 10.75 34.77
C ASP A 47 13.70 10.63 33.71
N ASP A 48 14.16 9.40 33.40
CA ASP A 48 15.17 9.10 32.40
C ASP A 48 14.58 8.76 31.01
N ALA A 49 13.26 8.90 30.81
CA ALA A 49 12.61 8.60 29.53
C ALA A 49 13.03 9.60 28.44
N ASP A 50 13.31 9.08 27.26
CA ASP A 50 13.58 9.92 26.08
C ASP A 50 12.41 10.90 25.83
N PRO A 51 12.67 12.19 25.53
CA PRO A 51 11.64 13.15 25.16
C PRO A 51 10.77 12.66 24.01
N ILE A 52 9.47 13.00 24.02
CA ILE A 52 8.50 12.54 23.01
C ILE A 52 8.96 12.88 21.59
N TRP A 53 9.45 14.10 21.38
CA TRP A 53 9.96 14.53 20.07
C TRP A 53 11.15 13.68 19.58
N TRP A 54 12.01 13.21 20.49
CA TRP A 54 13.14 12.34 20.17
C TRP A 54 12.67 10.93 19.79
N LYS A 55 11.65 10.40 20.48
CA LYS A 55 10.96 9.15 20.08
C LYS A 55 10.32 9.29 18.71
N GLY A 56 9.69 10.44 18.45
CA GLY A 56 9.12 10.75 17.14
C GLY A 56 10.17 10.71 16.02
N ILE A 57 11.31 11.37 16.21
CA ILE A 57 12.42 11.34 15.25
C ILE A 57 12.95 9.93 15.03
N LYS A 58 13.18 9.17 16.10
CA LYS A 58 13.57 7.74 15.99
C LYS A 58 12.54 6.93 15.21
N GLY A 59 11.23 7.19 15.43
CA GLY A 59 10.13 6.56 14.71
C GLY A 59 10.16 6.87 13.21
N VAL A 60 10.39 8.12 12.84
CA VAL A 60 10.54 8.54 11.43
C VAL A 60 11.71 7.81 10.76
N PHE A 61 12.88 7.76 11.41
CA PHE A 61 14.03 7.02 10.88
C PHE A 61 13.75 5.52 10.74
N LEU A 62 13.03 4.93 11.69
CA LEU A 62 12.62 3.54 11.61
C LEU A 62 11.69 3.30 10.41
N THR A 63 10.68 4.16 10.23
CA THR A 63 9.77 4.10 9.09
C THR A 63 10.49 4.22 7.76
N LEU A 64 11.45 5.15 7.67
CA LEU A 64 12.29 5.30 6.47
C LEU A 64 13.10 4.03 6.17
N LYS A 65 13.71 3.42 7.18
CA LYS A 65 14.43 2.14 7.01
C LYS A 65 13.52 1.04 6.46
N PHE A 66 12.29 0.93 6.98
CA PHE A 66 11.30 -0.01 6.48
C PHE A 66 10.89 0.30 5.04
N ALA A 67 10.65 1.57 4.73
CA ALA A 67 10.27 2.00 3.39
C ALA A 67 11.38 1.70 2.37
N PHE A 68 12.63 2.04 2.68
CA PHE A 68 13.78 1.71 1.82
C PHE A 68 13.96 0.20 1.67
N GLY A 69 13.82 -0.58 2.74
CA GLY A 69 13.89 -2.04 2.68
C GLY A 69 12.79 -2.64 1.79
N ALA A 70 11.55 -2.19 1.95
CA ALA A 70 10.44 -2.63 1.12
C ALA A 70 10.63 -2.24 -0.36
N MET A 71 11.07 -1.00 -0.63
CA MET A 71 11.32 -0.53 -1.99
C MET A 71 12.48 -1.23 -2.67
N SER A 72 13.53 -1.57 -1.94
CA SER A 72 14.67 -2.33 -2.47
C SER A 72 14.27 -3.73 -2.97
N LEU A 73 13.21 -4.31 -2.42
CA LEU A 73 12.61 -5.56 -2.89
C LEU A 73 11.55 -5.33 -3.98
N ALA A 74 10.73 -4.29 -3.83
CA ALA A 74 9.63 -3.99 -4.73
C ALA A 74 10.10 -3.57 -6.13
N VAL A 75 11.09 -2.68 -6.22
CA VAL A 75 11.54 -2.12 -7.51
C VAL A 75 12.14 -3.17 -8.44
N PRO A 76 13.10 -4.01 -8.03
CA PRO A 76 13.63 -5.06 -8.91
C PRO A 76 12.54 -6.06 -9.33
N THR A 77 11.66 -6.45 -8.40
CA THR A 77 10.55 -7.35 -8.71
C THR A 77 9.60 -6.72 -9.72
N ALA A 78 9.28 -5.43 -9.53
CA ALA A 78 8.42 -4.66 -10.43
C ALA A 78 9.03 -4.51 -11.83
N LEU A 79 10.34 -4.30 -11.94
CA LEU A 79 11.04 -4.23 -13.23
C LEU A 79 10.94 -5.56 -13.99
N VAL A 80 11.17 -6.68 -13.32
CA VAL A 80 11.00 -8.01 -13.92
C VAL A 80 9.56 -8.25 -14.37
N LEU A 81 8.58 -7.96 -13.49
CA LEU A 81 7.16 -8.14 -13.81
C LEU A 81 6.71 -7.19 -14.94
N GLY A 82 7.16 -5.94 -14.92
CA GLY A 82 6.88 -4.96 -15.96
C GLY A 82 7.42 -5.36 -17.32
N PHE A 83 8.66 -5.84 -17.35
CA PHE A 83 9.29 -6.37 -18.57
C PHE A 83 8.51 -7.57 -19.11
N LEU A 84 8.18 -8.55 -18.26
CA LEU A 84 7.41 -9.73 -18.66
C LEU A 84 5.96 -9.39 -19.04
N GLY A 85 5.39 -8.35 -18.45
CA GLY A 85 4.03 -7.87 -18.69
C GLY A 85 3.88 -6.88 -19.85
N SER A 86 4.98 -6.44 -20.47
CA SER A 86 4.96 -5.58 -21.66
C SER A 86 4.83 -6.40 -22.93
N SER A 87 4.08 -5.87 -23.90
CA SER A 87 3.93 -6.48 -25.22
C SER A 87 5.06 -6.11 -26.20
N ALA A 88 5.81 -5.06 -25.91
CA ALA A 88 6.79 -4.47 -26.80
C ALA A 88 8.03 -5.36 -27.06
N TRP A 89 8.39 -6.19 -26.10
CA TRP A 89 9.62 -6.99 -26.16
C TRP A 89 9.45 -8.36 -26.81
N TRP A 90 8.22 -8.79 -27.08
CA TRP A 90 7.97 -10.11 -27.62
C TRP A 90 8.01 -10.08 -29.15
N PRO A 91 9.08 -10.58 -29.79
CA PRO A 91 9.16 -10.63 -31.25
C PRO A 91 8.08 -11.55 -31.81
N GLU A 92 7.68 -11.30 -33.05
CA GLU A 92 6.75 -12.17 -33.77
C GLU A 92 7.34 -13.61 -33.84
N PRO A 93 6.74 -14.57 -33.09
CA PRO A 93 7.35 -15.89 -32.98
C PRO A 93 7.17 -16.70 -34.25
N CYS A 94 8.27 -17.29 -34.74
CA CYS A 94 8.30 -18.11 -35.92
C CYS A 94 7.58 -19.48 -35.80
N GLY A 95 7.17 -19.85 -34.54
CA GLY A 95 6.55 -21.16 -34.27
C GLY A 95 5.31 -21.07 -33.38
N ARG A 96 4.32 -21.96 -33.61
CA ARG A 96 3.09 -22.05 -32.85
C ARG A 96 3.32 -22.28 -31.34
N ARG A 97 4.30 -23.16 -31.00
CA ARG A 97 4.62 -23.49 -29.60
C ARG A 97 5.21 -22.28 -28.86
N THR A 98 6.15 -21.60 -29.49
CA THR A 98 6.79 -20.40 -28.94
C THR A 98 5.76 -19.28 -28.72
N ARG A 99 4.87 -19.09 -29.68
CA ARG A 99 3.77 -18.12 -29.57
C ARG A 99 2.86 -18.38 -28.37
N VAL A 100 2.45 -19.64 -28.16
CA VAL A 100 1.62 -20.00 -27.01
C VAL A 100 2.34 -19.76 -25.69
N LEU A 101 3.61 -20.13 -25.62
CA LEU A 101 4.44 -19.99 -24.41
C LEU A 101 4.65 -18.52 -24.04
N LEU A 102 5.03 -17.69 -24.99
CA LEU A 102 5.20 -16.25 -24.79
C LEU A 102 3.91 -15.57 -24.37
N ARG A 103 2.80 -15.89 -25.04
CA ARG A 103 1.47 -15.36 -24.68
C ARG A 103 1.04 -15.80 -23.30
N SER A 104 1.39 -17.01 -22.88
CA SER A 104 1.10 -17.52 -21.54
C SER A 104 1.87 -16.74 -20.47
N VAL A 105 3.18 -16.51 -20.69
CA VAL A 105 4.01 -15.72 -19.77
C VAL A 105 3.46 -14.31 -19.60
N TYR A 106 3.14 -13.65 -20.70
CA TYR A 106 2.51 -12.32 -20.70
C TYR A 106 1.20 -12.29 -19.90
N LEU A 107 0.27 -13.23 -20.20
CA LEU A 107 -1.02 -13.29 -19.53
C LEU A 107 -0.88 -13.60 -18.04
N VAL A 108 -0.01 -14.55 -17.69
CA VAL A 108 0.24 -14.92 -16.28
C VAL A 108 0.83 -13.74 -15.52
N SER A 109 1.82 -13.03 -16.09
CA SER A 109 2.42 -11.85 -15.46
C SER A 109 1.37 -10.75 -15.23
N ARG A 110 0.52 -10.47 -16.20
CA ARG A 110 -0.56 -9.47 -16.07
C ARG A 110 -1.62 -9.88 -15.06
N LEU A 111 -2.02 -11.15 -15.09
CA LEU A 111 -2.97 -11.69 -14.12
C LEU A 111 -2.39 -11.63 -12.70
N PHE A 112 -1.13 -12.02 -12.54
CA PHE A 112 -0.43 -11.97 -11.26
C PHE A 112 -0.36 -10.55 -10.68
N MET A 113 0.07 -9.56 -11.49
CA MET A 113 0.06 -8.15 -11.09
C MET A 113 -1.35 -7.66 -10.73
N SER A 114 -2.38 -8.09 -11.47
CA SER A 114 -3.76 -7.71 -11.20
C SER A 114 -4.28 -8.28 -9.88
N VAL A 115 -3.99 -9.56 -9.61
CA VAL A 115 -4.38 -10.24 -8.35
C VAL A 115 -3.71 -9.60 -7.15
N ILE A 116 -2.39 -9.36 -7.22
CA ILE A 116 -1.67 -8.72 -6.12
C ILE A 116 -2.23 -7.33 -5.78
N ARG A 117 -2.60 -6.56 -6.78
CA ARG A 117 -3.18 -5.22 -6.61
C ARG A 117 -4.64 -5.23 -6.13
N SER A 118 -5.38 -6.31 -6.37
CA SER A 118 -6.78 -6.41 -5.96
C SER A 118 -6.94 -6.64 -4.46
N ILE A 119 -5.90 -7.13 -3.80
CA ILE A 119 -5.88 -7.42 -2.38
C ILE A 119 -5.28 -6.21 -1.64
N HIS A 120 -6.02 -5.71 -0.64
CA HIS A 120 -5.55 -4.60 0.18
C HIS A 120 -4.28 -4.97 0.94
N GLU A 121 -3.34 -4.04 1.04
CA GLU A 121 -2.02 -4.26 1.67
C GLU A 121 -2.09 -4.78 3.11
N LEU A 122 -3.14 -4.39 3.87
CA LEU A 122 -3.35 -4.89 5.22
C LEU A 122 -3.60 -6.40 5.28
N ILE A 123 -4.24 -6.97 4.26
CA ILE A 123 -4.47 -8.42 4.19
C ILE A 123 -3.14 -9.14 4.00
N TRP A 124 -2.27 -8.61 3.14
CA TRP A 124 -0.91 -9.10 2.97
C TRP A 124 -0.11 -9.00 4.27
N ALA A 125 -0.22 -7.86 4.98
CA ALA A 125 0.44 -7.67 6.26
C ALA A 125 0.00 -8.71 7.29
N LEU A 126 -1.31 -8.96 7.43
CA LEU A 126 -1.85 -9.96 8.35
C LEU A 126 -1.42 -11.38 7.97
N LEU A 127 -1.40 -11.70 6.67
CA LEU A 127 -0.98 -13.01 6.18
C LEU A 127 0.50 -13.28 6.52
N PHE A 128 1.39 -12.33 6.23
CA PHE A 128 2.81 -12.49 6.55
C PHE A 128 3.08 -12.46 8.04
N LEU A 129 2.33 -11.64 8.81
CA LEU A 129 2.42 -11.62 10.26
C LEU A 129 2.01 -12.97 10.87
N SER A 130 0.97 -13.58 10.36
CA SER A 130 0.51 -14.90 10.84
C SER A 130 1.46 -16.05 10.46
N ALA A 131 2.11 -15.95 9.28
CA ALA A 131 3.00 -16.98 8.77
C ALA A 131 4.43 -16.88 9.34
N MET A 132 4.96 -15.68 9.49
CA MET A 132 6.37 -15.43 9.86
C MET A 132 6.52 -14.81 11.26
N GLY A 133 5.41 -14.49 11.92
CA GLY A 133 5.41 -13.75 13.18
C GLY A 133 5.77 -12.28 13.01
N VAL A 134 5.88 -11.58 14.15
CA VAL A 134 6.25 -10.16 14.20
C VAL A 134 7.73 -10.00 13.90
N SER A 135 8.08 -9.79 12.64
CA SER A 135 9.47 -9.58 12.23
C SER A 135 9.57 -8.40 11.25
N PRO A 136 10.69 -7.66 11.27
CA PRO A 136 10.93 -6.58 10.32
C PRO A 136 10.84 -7.04 8.86
N LEU A 137 11.29 -8.26 8.60
CA LEU A 137 11.31 -8.85 7.26
C LEU A 137 9.90 -9.17 6.77
N ALA A 138 9.01 -9.66 7.64
CA ALA A 138 7.60 -9.89 7.32
C ALA A 138 6.92 -8.59 6.90
N GLY A 139 7.16 -7.49 7.61
CA GLY A 139 6.63 -6.17 7.27
C GLY A 139 7.15 -5.64 5.93
N MET A 140 8.46 -5.79 5.66
CA MET A 140 9.05 -5.37 4.39
C MET A 140 8.48 -6.14 3.20
N ILE A 141 8.33 -7.47 3.30
CA ILE A 141 7.75 -8.32 2.24
C ILE A 141 6.28 -7.99 2.04
N ALA A 142 5.54 -7.80 3.13
CA ALA A 142 4.11 -7.46 3.08
C ALA A 142 3.84 -6.16 2.31
N LEU A 143 4.73 -5.17 2.44
CA LEU A 143 4.67 -3.92 1.68
C LEU A 143 5.22 -4.09 0.26
N ALA A 144 6.35 -4.79 0.10
CA ALA A 144 7.00 -4.94 -1.19
C ALA A 144 6.11 -5.64 -2.23
N LEU A 145 5.29 -6.61 -1.81
CA LEU A 145 4.47 -7.40 -2.71
C LEU A 145 3.42 -6.56 -3.45
N PRO A 146 2.49 -5.83 -2.79
CA PRO A 146 1.49 -5.01 -3.48
C PRO A 146 2.13 -3.86 -4.28
N PHE A 147 3.21 -3.26 -3.76
CA PHE A 147 3.93 -2.22 -4.48
C PHE A 147 4.61 -2.76 -5.73
N SER A 148 5.18 -3.96 -5.71
CA SER A 148 5.77 -4.58 -6.91
C SER A 148 4.73 -4.82 -8.00
N GLY A 149 3.51 -5.22 -7.66
CA GLY A 149 2.42 -5.37 -8.60
C GLY A 149 1.98 -4.05 -9.23
N THR A 150 1.90 -2.99 -8.42
CA THR A 150 1.51 -1.65 -8.89
C THR A 150 2.57 -1.03 -9.79
N LEU A 151 3.83 -1.02 -9.35
CA LEU A 151 4.96 -0.51 -10.12
C LEU A 151 5.20 -1.33 -11.39
N GLY A 152 5.08 -2.66 -11.31
CA GLY A 152 5.24 -3.55 -12.47
C GLY A 152 4.22 -3.24 -13.57
N LYS A 153 2.98 -2.95 -13.19
CA LYS A 153 1.97 -2.52 -14.16
C LYS A 153 2.33 -1.17 -14.79
N VAL A 154 2.71 -0.18 -13.99
CA VAL A 154 3.13 1.14 -14.50
C VAL A 154 4.31 1.00 -15.46
N PHE A 155 5.33 0.22 -15.09
CA PHE A 155 6.48 -0.01 -15.96
C PHE A 155 6.09 -0.70 -17.26
N SER A 156 5.19 -1.69 -17.23
CA SER A 156 4.72 -2.34 -18.45
C SER A 156 3.97 -1.38 -19.38
N GLU A 157 3.20 -0.45 -18.82
CA GLU A 157 2.46 0.55 -19.59
C GLU A 157 3.40 1.59 -20.22
N ILE A 158 4.41 2.07 -19.49
CA ILE A 158 5.43 3.00 -20.00
C ILE A 158 6.21 2.35 -21.15
N ILE A 159 6.65 1.09 -20.99
CA ILE A 159 7.38 0.38 -22.05
C ILE A 159 6.51 0.20 -23.31
N ASP A 160 5.23 -0.13 -23.11
CA ASP A 160 4.29 -0.31 -24.23
C ASP A 160 3.96 1.01 -24.95
N GLU A 161 3.99 2.15 -24.24
CA GLU A 161 3.76 3.49 -24.77
C GLU A 161 4.96 3.97 -25.61
N GLU A 162 6.17 3.91 -25.05
CA GLU A 162 7.41 4.25 -25.75
C GLU A 162 7.62 3.43 -27.02
N ALA A 163 7.29 2.13 -26.99
CA ALA A 163 7.40 1.29 -28.15
C ALA A 163 6.40 1.67 -29.26
N ARG A 164 5.23 2.18 -28.92
CA ARG A 164 4.24 2.66 -29.88
C ARG A 164 4.67 3.99 -30.52
N ASP A 165 5.20 4.89 -29.72
CA ASP A 165 5.66 6.20 -30.20
C ASP A 165 6.88 6.07 -31.12
N ALA A 166 7.78 5.14 -30.83
CA ALA A 166 8.92 4.83 -31.69
C ALA A 166 8.54 4.19 -33.04
N ALA A 167 7.33 3.66 -33.18
CA ALA A 167 6.82 3.03 -34.40
C ALA A 167 6.04 3.99 -35.33
N GLN A 168 5.80 5.22 -34.90
CA GLN A 168 5.15 6.28 -35.70
C GLN A 168 6.15 7.15 -36.42
#